data_4d2c7c7b04e91a94325d527603005d62
#
_entry.id   4d2c7c7b04e91a94325d527603005d62
#
_cell.length_a   1.000
_cell.length_b   1.000
_cell.length_c   1.000
_cell.angle_alpha   90.00
_cell.angle_beta   90.00
_cell.angle_gamma   90.00
#
_symmetry.space_group_name_H-M   'P 1'
#
loop_
_entity.id
_entity.type
_entity.pdbx_description
1 polymer ?
#
loop_
_entity_poly.entity_id
_entity_poly.type
_entity_poly.pdbx_seq_one_letter_code
_entity_poly.pdbx_strand_id
1 'polypeptide(L)'
;RLDAAQLAYGHGTTNARDEAAWLVLWQLGLPLDGDLDEMAETPVSEDDALAVAELITRRIETRQPAAYLTHEAWLQGVSFYVDQRAIVPRSFIAELIADGGFDAWLSDDTRQVLDLCTGNGSLAVLAALAWPEVEVTGADLSPDALAVARINVDRHGLQDRIALIESDGLAQCPGPWDLVLCNPPYVNAQSMNALPAEYRAEPELALAGGTD
;
A
#
# COMPACT_ATOMS: atom_id res chain seq x y z
N ARG A 1 -24.67 0.19 5.72
CA ARG A 1 -24.05 0.83 6.91
C ARG A 1 -22.92 1.78 6.48
N LEU A 2 -21.93 1.31 5.71
CA LEU A 2 -20.79 2.13 5.23
C LEU A 2 -21.26 3.33 4.41
N ASP A 3 -22.18 3.13 3.46
CA ASP A 3 -22.74 4.20 2.64
C ASP A 3 -23.42 5.29 3.48
N ALA A 4 -24.26 4.89 4.46
CA ALA A 4 -24.93 5.81 5.38
C ALA A 4 -23.97 6.59 6.29
N ALA A 5 -22.76 6.09 6.50
CA ALA A 5 -21.72 6.73 7.32
C ALA A 5 -20.93 7.81 6.58
N GLN A 6 -21.16 7.99 5.27
CA GLN A 6 -20.47 8.98 4.45
C GLN A 6 -18.94 8.92 4.58
N LEU A 7 -18.37 7.71 4.45
CA LEU A 7 -16.95 7.49 4.50
C LEU A 7 -16.26 7.99 3.24
N ALA A 8 -15.01 8.39 3.34
CA ALA A 8 -14.14 8.60 2.18
C ALA A 8 -13.46 7.28 1.81
N TYR A 9 -13.42 7.02 0.52
CA TYR A 9 -12.78 5.86 -0.11
C TYR A 9 -11.54 6.32 -0.89
N GLY A 10 -10.73 5.39 -1.40
CA GLY A 10 -9.49 5.69 -2.13
C GLY A 10 -8.26 4.97 -1.56
N HIS A 11 -8.47 4.10 -0.59
CA HIS A 11 -7.44 3.26 0.04
C HIS A 11 -7.58 1.79 -0.38
N GLY A 12 -7.68 1.55 -1.71
CA GLY A 12 -7.88 0.22 -2.28
C GLY A 12 -9.29 -0.04 -2.79
N THR A 13 -10.28 0.74 -2.38
CA THR A 13 -11.67 0.69 -2.87
C THR A 13 -12.14 2.08 -3.24
N THR A 14 -13.17 2.18 -4.10
CA THR A 14 -13.70 3.45 -4.59
C THR A 14 -15.11 3.75 -4.09
N ASN A 15 -15.76 2.79 -3.44
CA ASN A 15 -17.14 2.91 -2.98
C ASN A 15 -17.45 1.97 -1.81
N ALA A 16 -18.61 2.21 -1.16
CA ALA A 16 -19.06 1.47 -0.01
C ALA A 16 -19.33 -0.03 -0.28
N ARG A 17 -19.75 -0.39 -1.49
CA ARG A 17 -20.10 -1.77 -1.84
C ARG A 17 -18.83 -2.62 -1.94
N ASP A 18 -17.84 -2.13 -2.65
CA ASP A 18 -16.57 -2.85 -2.86
C ASP A 18 -15.82 -2.98 -1.53
N GLU A 19 -15.81 -1.92 -0.71
CA GLU A 19 -15.18 -1.99 0.62
C GLU A 19 -15.93 -2.95 1.55
N ALA A 20 -17.26 -2.99 1.50
CA ALA A 20 -18.04 -3.95 2.28
C ALA A 20 -17.78 -5.39 1.84
N ALA A 21 -17.71 -5.63 0.53
CA ALA A 21 -17.36 -6.96 0.00
C ALA A 21 -15.98 -7.38 0.48
N TRP A 22 -14.99 -6.52 0.34
CA TRP A 22 -13.64 -6.80 0.84
C TRP A 22 -13.62 -7.14 2.33
N LEU A 23 -14.21 -6.31 3.20
CA LEU A 23 -14.23 -6.54 4.64
C LEU A 23 -14.94 -7.85 5.02
N VAL A 24 -16.04 -8.18 4.34
CA VAL A 24 -16.78 -9.43 4.55
C VAL A 24 -15.94 -10.64 4.12
N LEU A 25 -15.43 -10.63 2.89
CA LEU A 25 -14.64 -11.74 2.36
C LEU A 25 -13.37 -11.95 3.19
N TRP A 26 -12.69 -10.86 3.55
CA TRP A 26 -11.48 -10.93 4.38
C TRP A 26 -11.78 -11.54 5.76
N GLN A 27 -12.85 -11.09 6.43
CA GLN A 27 -13.23 -11.61 7.76
C GLN A 27 -13.60 -13.09 7.72
N LEU A 28 -14.23 -13.54 6.63
CA LEU A 28 -14.62 -14.92 6.44
C LEU A 28 -13.52 -15.82 5.86
N GLY A 29 -12.34 -15.26 5.56
CA GLY A 29 -11.23 -15.99 4.93
C GLY A 29 -11.57 -16.50 3.52
N LEU A 30 -12.46 -15.79 2.80
CA LEU A 30 -12.86 -16.11 1.44
C LEU A 30 -11.95 -15.41 0.41
N PRO A 31 -11.79 -15.95 -0.81
CA PRO A 31 -11.02 -15.30 -1.86
C PRO A 31 -11.56 -13.91 -2.19
N LEU A 32 -10.68 -12.90 -2.24
CA LEU A 32 -11.08 -11.52 -2.53
C LEU A 32 -11.39 -11.27 -4.02
N ASP A 33 -10.90 -12.15 -4.89
CA ASP A 33 -11.07 -12.13 -6.35
C ASP A 33 -12.15 -13.09 -6.87
N GLY A 34 -12.90 -13.73 -5.96
CA GLY A 34 -13.95 -14.68 -6.29
C GLY A 34 -15.23 -14.02 -6.81
N ASP A 35 -16.09 -14.84 -7.42
CA ASP A 35 -17.40 -14.39 -7.86
C ASP A 35 -18.32 -14.14 -6.65
N LEU A 36 -18.71 -12.87 -6.47
CA LEU A 36 -19.55 -12.44 -5.34
C LEU A 36 -20.95 -13.08 -5.38
N ASP A 37 -21.50 -13.37 -6.57
CA ASP A 37 -22.82 -13.95 -6.70
C ASP A 37 -22.80 -15.44 -6.28
N GLU A 38 -21.74 -16.17 -6.61
CA GLU A 38 -21.52 -17.54 -6.13
C GLU A 38 -21.28 -17.58 -4.62
N MET A 39 -20.55 -16.62 -4.08
CA MET A 39 -20.23 -16.55 -2.65
C MET A 39 -21.42 -16.08 -1.79
N ALA A 40 -22.39 -15.36 -2.37
CA ALA A 40 -23.54 -14.84 -1.66
C ALA A 40 -24.42 -15.92 -1.02
N GLU A 41 -24.38 -17.14 -1.56
CA GLU A 41 -25.11 -18.29 -1.03
C GLU A 41 -24.35 -19.08 0.06
N THR A 42 -23.12 -18.65 0.39
CA THR A 42 -22.30 -19.30 1.42
C THR A 42 -22.91 -19.06 2.80
N PRO A 43 -23.27 -20.12 3.56
CA PRO A 43 -23.81 -19.95 4.91
C PRO A 43 -22.78 -19.30 5.83
N VAL A 44 -23.21 -18.28 6.57
CA VAL A 44 -22.39 -17.57 7.55
C VAL A 44 -22.85 -17.93 8.96
N SER A 45 -21.92 -18.27 9.85
CA SER A 45 -22.24 -18.54 11.25
C SER A 45 -22.65 -17.26 11.98
N GLU A 46 -23.36 -17.39 13.13
CA GLU A 46 -23.69 -16.21 13.94
C GLU A 46 -22.45 -15.50 14.46
N ASP A 47 -21.40 -16.23 14.83
CA ASP A 47 -20.13 -15.66 15.31
C ASP A 47 -19.42 -14.90 14.20
N ASP A 48 -19.36 -15.43 12.99
CA ASP A 48 -18.77 -14.74 11.83
C ASP A 48 -19.58 -13.49 11.47
N ALA A 49 -20.91 -13.57 11.49
CA ALA A 49 -21.75 -12.41 11.23
C ALA A 49 -21.53 -11.28 12.27
N LEU A 50 -21.33 -11.64 13.53
CA LEU A 50 -20.97 -10.68 14.58
C LEU A 50 -19.60 -10.08 14.35
N ALA A 51 -18.59 -10.89 14.01
CA ALA A 51 -17.23 -10.42 13.72
C ALA A 51 -17.20 -9.44 12.54
N VAL A 52 -17.92 -9.73 11.46
CA VAL A 52 -18.11 -8.81 10.32
C VAL A 52 -18.79 -7.51 10.79
N ALA A 53 -19.84 -7.61 11.59
CA ALA A 53 -20.55 -6.44 12.08
C ALA A 53 -19.70 -5.54 12.98
N GLU A 54 -18.81 -6.12 13.79
CA GLU A 54 -17.82 -5.42 14.61
C GLU A 54 -16.76 -4.75 13.76
N LEU A 55 -16.21 -5.43 12.75
CA LEU A 55 -15.21 -4.88 11.83
C LEU A 55 -15.77 -3.65 11.09
N ILE A 56 -17.00 -3.74 10.56
CA ILE A 56 -17.69 -2.63 9.91
C ILE A 56 -17.95 -1.48 10.92
N THR A 57 -18.28 -1.80 12.16
CA THR A 57 -18.49 -0.78 13.21
C THR A 57 -17.19 -0.04 13.48
N ARG A 58 -16.08 -0.76 13.66
CA ARG A 58 -14.75 -0.17 13.84
C ARG A 58 -14.38 0.74 12.67
N ARG A 59 -14.63 0.31 11.43
CA ARG A 59 -14.36 1.13 10.23
C ARG A 59 -15.12 2.47 10.27
N ILE A 60 -16.40 2.44 10.69
CA ILE A 60 -17.25 3.63 10.77
C ILE A 60 -16.81 4.55 11.91
N GLU A 61 -16.55 3.99 13.09
CA GLU A 61 -16.27 4.77 14.30
C GLU A 61 -14.87 5.37 14.30
N THR A 62 -13.88 4.60 13.85
CA THR A 62 -12.48 5.05 13.85
C THR A 62 -12.09 5.86 12.62
N ARG A 63 -12.86 5.76 11.53
CA ARG A 63 -12.53 6.37 10.23
C ARG A 63 -11.19 5.91 9.65
N GLN A 64 -10.58 4.87 10.19
CA GLN A 64 -9.35 4.29 9.65
C GLN A 64 -9.64 3.60 8.32
N PRO A 65 -8.73 3.68 7.33
CA PRO A 65 -8.81 2.87 6.11
C PRO A 65 -9.04 1.39 6.41
N ALA A 66 -9.84 0.72 5.59
CA ALA A 66 -10.09 -0.72 5.73
C ALA A 66 -8.77 -1.51 5.75
N ALA A 67 -7.79 -1.12 4.95
CA ALA A 67 -6.45 -1.71 4.89
C ALA A 67 -5.73 -1.73 6.26
N TYR A 68 -5.90 -0.71 7.09
CA TYR A 68 -5.32 -0.71 8.44
C TYR A 68 -6.03 -1.64 9.41
N LEU A 69 -7.33 -1.84 9.23
CA LEU A 69 -8.11 -2.76 10.06
C LEU A 69 -7.84 -4.22 9.74
N THR A 70 -7.55 -4.51 8.47
CA THR A 70 -7.24 -5.85 7.96
C THR A 70 -5.73 -6.13 7.94
N HIS A 71 -4.89 -5.10 8.11
CA HIS A 71 -3.44 -5.17 7.88
C HIS A 71 -3.07 -5.73 6.51
N GLU A 72 -3.91 -5.43 5.51
CA GLU A 72 -3.73 -5.92 4.16
C GLU A 72 -4.13 -4.84 3.15
N ALA A 73 -3.34 -4.72 2.09
CA ALA A 73 -3.64 -3.91 0.92
C ALA A 73 -3.14 -4.63 -0.32
N TRP A 74 -3.75 -4.34 -1.47
CA TRP A 74 -3.40 -4.94 -2.74
C TRP A 74 -2.97 -3.88 -3.74
N LEU A 75 -1.87 -4.14 -4.45
CA LEU A 75 -1.37 -3.28 -5.50
C LEU A 75 -0.86 -4.15 -6.65
N GLN A 76 -1.40 -3.99 -7.85
CA GLN A 76 -1.07 -4.80 -9.04
C GLN A 76 -1.13 -6.33 -8.80
N GLY A 77 -2.16 -6.79 -8.08
CA GLY A 77 -2.35 -8.21 -7.78
C GLY A 77 -1.42 -8.78 -6.70
N VAL A 78 -0.58 -7.95 -6.08
CA VAL A 78 0.34 -8.34 -4.99
C VAL A 78 -0.20 -7.84 -3.66
N SER A 79 -0.23 -8.71 -2.65
CA SER A 79 -0.70 -8.34 -1.31
C SER A 79 0.44 -7.78 -0.45
N PHE A 80 0.14 -6.75 0.31
CA PHE A 80 1.09 -6.08 1.22
C PHE A 80 0.50 -5.95 2.61
N TYR A 81 1.34 -6.14 3.61
CA TYR A 81 1.06 -5.70 4.96
C TYR A 81 1.09 -4.17 5.03
N VAL A 82 0.15 -3.59 5.75
CA VAL A 82 0.14 -2.14 6.02
C VAL A 82 -0.51 -1.84 7.37
N ASP A 83 0.00 -0.82 8.05
CA ASP A 83 -0.57 -0.24 9.24
C ASP A 83 -0.30 1.28 9.27
N GLN A 84 -0.68 1.96 10.35
CA GLN A 84 -0.61 3.42 10.50
C GLN A 84 0.81 4.01 10.42
N ARG A 85 1.84 3.19 10.36
CA ARG A 85 3.26 3.63 10.20
C ARG A 85 3.63 3.96 8.76
N ALA A 86 2.85 3.49 7.78
CA ALA A 86 3.06 3.76 6.35
C ALA A 86 1.74 4.05 5.65
N ILE A 87 1.77 4.79 4.54
CA ILE A 87 0.56 5.00 3.75
C ILE A 87 0.06 3.69 3.13
N VAL A 88 -1.25 3.62 2.89
CA VAL A 88 -1.82 2.52 2.11
C VAL A 88 -1.26 2.59 0.68
N PRO A 89 -0.66 1.51 0.16
CA PRO A 89 0.03 1.53 -1.12
C PRO A 89 -0.91 1.90 -2.26
N ARG A 90 -0.53 2.95 -2.99
CA ARG A 90 -1.20 3.45 -4.20
C ARG A 90 -0.19 4.25 -5.03
N SER A 91 0.02 3.89 -6.27
CA SER A 91 0.95 4.62 -7.14
C SER A 91 0.74 4.25 -8.60
N PHE A 92 0.71 5.25 -9.47
CA PHE A 92 0.75 5.04 -10.92
C PHE A 92 2.07 4.43 -11.39
N ILE A 93 3.15 4.57 -10.60
CA ILE A 93 4.43 3.91 -10.89
C ILE A 93 4.26 2.39 -10.85
N ALA A 94 3.42 1.86 -9.97
CA ALA A 94 3.13 0.43 -9.91
C ALA A 94 2.46 -0.09 -11.20
N GLU A 95 1.58 0.70 -11.81
CA GLU A 95 0.97 0.38 -13.11
C GLU A 95 2.04 0.33 -14.20
N LEU A 96 2.95 1.33 -14.23
CA LEU A 96 4.05 1.35 -15.20
C LEU A 96 5.00 0.16 -15.04
N ILE A 97 5.25 -0.30 -13.80
CA ILE A 97 6.05 -1.52 -13.57
C ILE A 97 5.32 -2.74 -14.14
N ALA A 98 4.03 -2.89 -13.82
CA ALA A 98 3.24 -4.04 -14.24
C ALA A 98 3.04 -4.12 -15.77
N ASP A 99 2.88 -2.98 -16.43
CA ASP A 99 2.59 -2.87 -17.86
C ASP A 99 3.85 -2.79 -18.74
N GLY A 100 5.07 -2.94 -18.17
CA GLY A 100 6.32 -2.82 -18.91
C GLY A 100 6.63 -1.39 -19.37
N GLY A 101 6.05 -0.38 -18.72
CA GLY A 101 6.23 1.03 -19.07
C GLY A 101 7.66 1.54 -18.99
N PHE A 102 8.54 0.80 -18.30
CA PHE A 102 9.97 1.10 -18.19
C PHE A 102 10.87 0.37 -19.18
N ASP A 103 10.35 -0.59 -19.96
CA ASP A 103 11.14 -1.46 -20.85
C ASP A 103 12.04 -0.70 -21.84
N ALA A 104 11.60 0.47 -22.29
CA ALA A 104 12.39 1.31 -23.22
C ALA A 104 13.65 1.90 -22.58
N TRP A 105 13.75 1.95 -21.25
CA TRP A 105 14.89 2.51 -20.50
C TRP A 105 15.70 1.43 -19.76
N LEU A 106 15.18 0.21 -19.68
CA LEU A 106 15.88 -0.93 -19.09
C LEU A 106 16.66 -1.70 -20.16
N SER A 107 17.72 -2.36 -19.73
CA SER A 107 18.54 -3.22 -20.57
C SER A 107 19.02 -4.44 -19.78
N ASP A 108 19.66 -5.39 -20.49
CA ASP A 108 20.29 -6.56 -19.86
C ASP A 108 21.42 -6.18 -18.86
N ASP A 109 21.88 -4.94 -18.87
CA ASP A 109 22.90 -4.41 -17.94
C ASP A 109 22.31 -3.69 -16.73
N THR A 110 20.99 -3.47 -16.67
CA THR A 110 20.30 -2.85 -15.53
C THR A 110 20.43 -3.74 -14.31
N ARG A 111 20.98 -3.20 -13.21
CA ARG A 111 21.21 -3.94 -11.95
C ARG A 111 20.73 -3.22 -10.71
N GLN A 112 20.82 -1.91 -10.66
CA GLN A 112 20.63 -1.13 -9.44
C GLN A 112 19.40 -0.23 -9.55
N VAL A 113 18.37 -0.54 -8.78
CA VAL A 113 17.14 0.26 -8.72
C VAL A 113 16.98 0.87 -7.33
N LEU A 114 16.69 2.16 -7.28
CA LEU A 114 16.34 2.85 -6.04
C LEU A 114 14.83 3.11 -6.02
N ASP A 115 14.17 2.71 -4.94
CA ASP A 115 12.82 3.14 -4.56
C ASP A 115 12.93 4.20 -3.44
N LEU A 116 12.86 5.45 -3.83
CA LEU A 116 13.00 6.61 -2.92
C LEU A 116 11.63 7.01 -2.37
N CYS A 117 11.54 7.23 -1.06
CA CYS A 117 10.29 7.34 -0.30
C CYS A 117 9.49 6.03 -0.38
N THR A 118 10.16 4.93 -0.07
CA THR A 118 9.65 3.57 -0.27
C THR A 118 8.39 3.24 0.54
N GLY A 119 8.13 3.97 1.64
CA GLY A 119 6.97 3.78 2.49
C GLY A 119 6.88 2.34 3.01
N ASN A 120 5.83 1.62 2.66
CA ASN A 120 5.66 0.21 3.02
C ASN A 120 6.48 -0.77 2.15
N GLY A 121 7.33 -0.29 1.25
CA GLY A 121 8.18 -1.10 0.38
C GLY A 121 7.48 -1.66 -0.86
N SER A 122 6.26 -1.22 -1.17
CA SER A 122 5.47 -1.83 -2.25
C SER A 122 6.11 -1.67 -3.63
N LEU A 123 6.64 -0.49 -3.98
CA LEU A 123 7.31 -0.30 -5.27
C LEU A 123 8.63 -1.07 -5.34
N ALA A 124 9.40 -1.13 -4.25
CA ALA A 124 10.62 -1.93 -4.18
C ALA A 124 10.33 -3.42 -4.42
N VAL A 125 9.28 -3.96 -3.78
CA VAL A 125 8.85 -5.36 -3.97
C VAL A 125 8.38 -5.59 -5.39
N LEU A 126 7.52 -4.72 -5.95
CA LEU A 126 7.03 -4.86 -7.33
C LEU A 126 8.18 -4.80 -8.34
N ALA A 127 9.14 -3.90 -8.17
CA ALA A 127 10.33 -3.81 -9.01
C ALA A 127 11.17 -5.09 -8.96
N ALA A 128 11.42 -5.62 -7.76
CA ALA A 128 12.16 -6.86 -7.60
C ALA A 128 11.44 -8.08 -8.19
N LEU A 129 10.11 -8.12 -8.14
CA LEU A 129 9.31 -9.18 -8.76
C LEU A 129 9.29 -9.07 -10.29
N ALA A 130 9.13 -7.86 -10.82
CA ALA A 130 9.08 -7.61 -12.26
C ALA A 130 10.45 -7.82 -12.96
N TRP A 131 11.54 -7.48 -12.27
CA TRP A 131 12.89 -7.53 -12.83
C TRP A 131 13.79 -8.44 -11.99
N PRO A 132 13.85 -9.76 -12.31
CA PRO A 132 14.57 -10.75 -11.50
C PRO A 132 16.07 -10.50 -11.33
N GLU A 133 16.71 -9.79 -12.25
CA GLU A 133 18.15 -9.55 -12.26
C GLU A 133 18.59 -8.27 -11.52
N VAL A 134 17.62 -7.46 -11.01
CA VAL A 134 17.98 -6.22 -10.32
C VAL A 134 18.05 -6.40 -8.81
N GLU A 135 18.95 -5.65 -8.19
CA GLU A 135 18.98 -5.39 -6.75
C GLU A 135 18.27 -4.07 -6.48
N VAL A 136 17.41 -4.04 -5.50
CA VAL A 136 16.60 -2.86 -5.17
C VAL A 136 17.05 -2.30 -3.82
N THR A 137 17.19 -0.98 -3.75
CA THR A 137 17.33 -0.27 -2.48
C THR A 137 16.05 0.50 -2.23
N GLY A 138 15.34 0.18 -1.15
CA GLY A 138 14.22 0.98 -0.64
C GLY A 138 14.72 1.98 0.39
N ALA A 139 14.54 3.27 0.15
CA ALA A 139 14.97 4.34 1.04
C ALA A 139 13.80 5.15 1.55
N ASP A 140 13.76 5.44 2.85
CA ASP A 140 12.76 6.30 3.48
C ASP A 140 13.36 7.08 4.64
N LEU A 141 12.79 8.24 4.93
CA LEU A 141 13.16 9.04 6.09
C LEU A 141 12.60 8.45 7.40
N SER A 142 11.48 7.71 7.30
CA SER A 142 10.76 7.15 8.44
C SER A 142 11.25 5.74 8.78
N PRO A 143 11.90 5.53 9.94
CA PRO A 143 12.24 4.20 10.40
C PRO A 143 10.99 3.32 10.66
N ASP A 144 9.85 3.93 10.99
CA ASP A 144 8.59 3.24 11.16
C ASP A 144 8.05 2.69 9.83
N ALA A 145 8.12 3.49 8.75
CA ALA A 145 7.78 3.03 7.40
C ALA A 145 8.71 1.90 6.96
N LEU A 146 10.03 2.02 7.19
CA LEU A 146 11.00 0.97 6.89
C LEU A 146 10.75 -0.32 7.68
N ALA A 147 10.23 -0.22 8.91
CA ALA A 147 9.82 -1.41 9.66
C ALA A 147 8.64 -2.14 8.98
N VAL A 148 7.68 -1.40 8.39
CA VAL A 148 6.60 -1.99 7.59
C VAL A 148 7.14 -2.56 6.27
N ALA A 149 8.04 -1.83 5.59
CA ALA A 149 8.69 -2.31 4.37
C ALA A 149 9.42 -3.64 4.60
N ARG A 150 10.11 -3.79 5.74
CA ARG A 150 10.78 -5.04 6.11
C ARG A 150 9.81 -6.22 6.20
N ILE A 151 8.64 -6.02 6.80
CA ILE A 151 7.60 -7.07 6.86
C ILE A 151 7.22 -7.52 5.44
N ASN A 152 7.10 -6.58 4.50
CA ASN A 152 6.73 -6.90 3.12
C ASN A 152 7.88 -7.57 2.36
N VAL A 153 9.11 -7.11 2.53
CA VAL A 153 10.31 -7.77 1.97
C VAL A 153 10.39 -9.22 2.44
N ASP A 154 10.18 -9.46 3.74
CA ASP A 154 10.21 -10.79 4.34
C ASP A 154 9.05 -11.66 3.85
N ARG A 155 7.83 -11.09 3.77
CA ARG A 155 6.62 -11.77 3.27
C ARG A 155 6.82 -12.33 1.85
N HIS A 156 7.53 -11.58 1.00
CA HIS A 156 7.77 -11.95 -0.39
C HIS A 156 9.10 -12.70 -0.62
N GLY A 157 9.88 -12.98 0.44
CA GLY A 157 11.14 -13.72 0.34
C GLY A 157 12.23 -12.97 -0.44
N LEU A 158 12.26 -11.63 -0.36
CA LEU A 158 13.14 -10.78 -1.15
C LEU A 158 14.29 -10.15 -0.35
N GLN A 159 14.61 -10.71 0.83
CA GLN A 159 15.63 -10.18 1.75
C GLN A 159 17.04 -10.10 1.12
N ASP A 160 17.34 -11.02 0.21
CA ASP A 160 18.63 -11.08 -0.48
C ASP A 160 18.70 -10.12 -1.69
N ARG A 161 17.57 -9.50 -2.05
CA ARG A 161 17.42 -8.66 -3.25
C ARG A 161 17.00 -7.22 -2.95
N ILE A 162 16.45 -6.96 -1.76
CA ILE A 162 15.99 -5.63 -1.36
C ILE A 162 16.73 -5.21 -0.09
N ALA A 163 17.55 -4.17 -0.20
CA ALA A 163 18.12 -3.46 0.94
C ALA A 163 17.21 -2.31 1.38
N LEU A 164 17.05 -2.11 2.68
CA LEU A 164 16.28 -1.00 3.24
C LEU A 164 17.19 -0.06 4.01
N ILE A 165 17.13 1.24 3.68
CA ILE A 165 18.04 2.27 4.19
C ILE A 165 17.24 3.46 4.70
N GLU A 166 17.53 3.91 5.93
CA GLU A 166 17.03 5.22 6.42
C GLU A 166 17.83 6.33 5.75
N SER A 167 17.14 7.24 5.03
CA SER A 167 17.78 8.29 4.27
C SER A 167 16.89 9.52 4.13
N ASP A 168 17.47 10.69 4.34
CA ASP A 168 16.86 11.96 3.95
C ASP A 168 17.16 12.21 2.46
N GLY A 169 16.17 11.92 1.61
CA GLY A 169 16.36 11.92 0.16
C GLY A 169 17.51 10.98 -0.24
N LEU A 170 18.46 11.49 -1.02
CA LEU A 170 19.62 10.73 -1.51
C LEU A 170 20.83 10.74 -0.58
N ALA A 171 20.73 11.32 0.63
CA ALA A 171 21.89 11.57 1.48
C ALA A 171 22.68 10.31 1.85
N GLN A 172 22.02 9.19 2.06
CA GLN A 172 22.62 7.89 2.35
C GLN A 172 22.56 6.92 1.17
N CYS A 173 22.11 7.38 -0.01
CA CYS A 173 21.95 6.59 -1.23
C CYS A 173 22.73 7.19 -2.40
N PRO A 174 24.08 7.19 -2.37
CA PRO A 174 24.90 7.95 -3.32
C PRO A 174 24.90 7.41 -4.75
N GLY A 175 24.36 6.23 -5.02
CA GLY A 175 24.38 5.59 -6.35
C GLY A 175 25.75 5.04 -6.79
N PRO A 176 25.94 4.73 -8.03
CA PRO A 176 25.03 5.01 -9.17
C PRO A 176 23.76 4.15 -9.18
N TRP A 177 22.69 4.69 -9.75
CA TRP A 177 21.42 4.00 -9.95
C TRP A 177 21.08 3.95 -11.43
N ASP A 178 20.64 2.78 -11.92
CA ASP A 178 20.18 2.60 -13.30
C ASP A 178 18.74 3.13 -13.45
N LEU A 179 17.92 2.99 -12.39
CA LEU A 179 16.55 3.51 -12.33
C LEU A 179 16.27 4.03 -10.91
N VAL A 180 15.59 5.16 -10.85
CA VAL A 180 15.05 5.70 -9.58
C VAL A 180 13.54 5.80 -9.69
N LEU A 181 12.84 5.05 -8.84
CA LEU A 181 11.41 5.18 -8.60
C LEU A 181 11.24 6.16 -7.42
N CYS A 182 10.29 7.08 -7.53
CA CYS A 182 10.08 8.05 -6.44
C CYS A 182 8.61 8.47 -6.39
N ASN A 183 7.94 8.12 -5.29
CA ASN A 183 6.58 8.57 -4.97
C ASN A 183 6.61 9.42 -3.68
N PRO A 184 7.11 10.64 -3.74
CA PRO A 184 7.32 11.47 -2.54
C PRO A 184 6.00 12.03 -2.01
N PRO A 185 5.95 12.54 -0.78
CA PRO A 185 4.84 13.34 -0.29
C PRO A 185 4.68 14.60 -1.13
N TYR A 186 3.45 14.88 -1.58
CA TYR A 186 3.16 16.00 -2.50
C TYR A 186 1.90 16.79 -2.14
N VAL A 187 1.25 16.48 -1.02
CA VAL A 187 0.05 17.20 -0.60
C VAL A 187 0.47 18.51 0.07
N ASN A 188 0.10 19.65 -0.52
CA ASN A 188 0.42 20.96 0.05
C ASN A 188 -0.38 21.23 1.34
N ALA A 189 0.08 22.18 2.15
CA ALA A 189 -0.48 22.51 3.46
C ALA A 189 -1.98 22.87 3.42
N GLN A 190 -2.46 23.55 2.37
CA GLN A 190 -3.88 23.87 2.21
C GLN A 190 -4.72 22.61 2.00
N SER A 191 -4.27 21.71 1.14
CA SER A 191 -4.93 20.45 0.85
C SER A 191 -4.91 19.51 2.05
N MET A 192 -3.81 19.49 2.83
CA MET A 192 -3.71 18.70 4.06
C MET A 192 -4.84 19.03 5.04
N ASN A 193 -5.17 20.33 5.20
CA ASN A 193 -6.26 20.77 6.09
C ASN A 193 -7.66 20.33 5.60
N ALA A 194 -7.82 20.08 4.31
CA ALA A 194 -9.09 19.68 3.68
C ALA A 194 -9.25 18.17 3.54
N LEU A 195 -8.23 17.37 3.88
CA LEU A 195 -8.30 15.92 3.77
C LEU A 195 -9.41 15.32 4.61
N PRO A 196 -10.14 14.31 4.10
CA PRO A 196 -11.06 13.49 4.87
C PRO A 196 -10.38 12.82 6.06
N ALA A 197 -11.17 12.42 7.05
CA ALA A 197 -10.65 11.78 8.27
C ALA A 197 -9.84 10.51 7.97
N GLU A 198 -10.23 9.76 6.97
CA GLU A 198 -9.57 8.53 6.52
C GLU A 198 -8.13 8.78 6.05
N TYR A 199 -7.91 9.85 5.30
CA TYR A 199 -6.57 10.25 4.85
C TYR A 199 -5.73 10.84 5.99
N ARG A 200 -6.36 11.51 6.95
CA ARG A 200 -5.67 12.00 8.16
C ARG A 200 -5.29 10.90 9.14
N ALA A 201 -5.81 9.68 8.96
CA ALA A 201 -5.36 8.51 9.70
C ALA A 201 -4.01 7.96 9.20
N GLU A 202 -3.57 8.40 8.02
CA GLU A 202 -2.26 8.06 7.46
C GLU A 202 -1.15 8.97 8.04
N PRO A 203 0.12 8.56 8.02
CA PRO A 203 1.24 9.38 8.51
C PRO A 203 1.33 10.72 7.78
N GLU A 204 1.33 11.82 8.50
CA GLU A 204 1.47 13.16 7.91
C GLU A 204 2.75 13.30 7.08
N LEU A 205 3.86 12.73 7.58
CA LEU A 205 5.16 12.74 6.89
C LEU A 205 5.09 12.13 5.47
N ALA A 206 4.22 11.15 5.27
CA ALA A 206 4.08 10.47 3.98
C ALA A 206 3.14 11.21 3.00
N LEU A 207 2.42 12.23 3.46
CA LEU A 207 1.47 13.01 2.67
C LEU A 207 1.94 14.44 2.42
N ALA A 208 2.45 15.11 3.47
CA ALA A 208 2.76 16.54 3.44
C ALA A 208 4.00 16.86 2.60
N GLY A 209 3.77 17.50 1.44
CA GLY A 209 4.82 17.95 0.51
C GLY A 209 5.37 19.34 0.79
N GLY A 210 4.95 20.01 1.88
CA GLY A 210 5.41 21.34 2.24
C GLY A 210 4.39 22.46 2.04
N THR A 211 4.87 23.69 1.99
CA THR A 211 4.03 24.90 1.98
C THR A 211 3.64 25.39 0.60
N ASP A 212 4.22 24.86 -0.46
CA ASP A 212 4.04 25.34 -1.86
C ASP A 212 3.03 24.51 -2.62
#